data_80a5bd672b3532b862ff9c9244c44eb1
#
_entry.id   80a5bd672b3532b862ff9c9244c44eb1
#
_cell.length_a   1.000
_cell.length_b   1.000
_cell.length_c   1.000
_cell.angle_alpha   90.00
_cell.angle_beta   90.00
_cell.angle_gamma   90.00
#
_symmetry.space_group_name_H-M   'P 1'
#
loop_
_entity.id
_entity.type
_entity.pdbx_description
1 polymer ?
#
loop_
_entity_poly.entity_id
_entity_poly.type
_entity_poly.pdbx_seq_one_letter_code
_entity_poly.pdbx_strand_id
1 'polypeptide(L)'
;PFVNLHTEKGVPITFPKKGEAVISAKVADELGIKTGDTVTLQDSDMKTISVTVSGLCENFVYNYVYLSADTYEEQMKTEPEYKNAFVCVSEGTDAHLLGTSLMAMSDVAAVNISQDDMERFSSMMGSMDLIVVVIILCAAGLAFIVLYNLTNINITERVCEIATIEVLGFYENETAAYVFREN
;
A
#
# COMPACT_ATOMS: atom_id res chain seq x y z
N PRO A 1 4.11 -21.55 8.24
CA PRO A 1 4.58 -20.53 9.20
C PRO A 1 3.57 -19.38 9.25
N PHE A 2 3.33 -18.83 10.45
CA PHE A 2 2.39 -17.72 10.64
C PHE A 2 2.99 -16.38 10.17
N VAL A 3 4.31 -16.28 10.17
CA VAL A 3 5.05 -15.11 9.73
C VAL A 3 5.96 -15.51 8.59
N ASN A 4 5.84 -14.82 7.46
CA ASN A 4 6.71 -15.02 6.30
C ASN A 4 7.74 -13.89 6.26
N LEU A 5 8.94 -14.17 6.78
CA LEU A 5 10.04 -13.22 6.74
C LEU A 5 10.65 -13.20 5.34
N HIS A 6 10.64 -12.05 4.70
CA HIS A 6 11.22 -11.86 3.37
C HIS A 6 11.86 -10.48 3.23
N THR A 7 12.79 -10.38 2.30
CA THR A 7 13.41 -9.11 1.93
C THR A 7 12.47 -8.29 1.02
N GLU A 8 12.76 -7.01 0.78
CA GLU A 8 12.05 -6.16 -0.20
C GLU A 8 11.93 -6.78 -1.60
N LYS A 9 12.84 -7.68 -1.95
CA LYS A 9 12.82 -8.41 -3.24
C LYS A 9 12.05 -9.73 -3.17
N GLY A 10 11.35 -9.99 -2.07
CA GLY A 10 10.57 -11.22 -1.88
C GLY A 10 11.41 -12.46 -1.58
N VAL A 11 12.71 -12.33 -1.29
CA VAL A 11 13.55 -13.48 -0.93
C VAL A 11 13.27 -13.88 0.51
N PRO A 12 12.95 -15.17 0.79
CA PRO A 12 12.66 -15.62 2.14
C PRO A 12 13.90 -15.53 3.06
N ILE A 13 13.67 -15.10 4.29
CA ILE A 13 14.69 -15.00 5.34
C ILE A 13 14.42 -16.10 6.36
N THR A 14 15.47 -16.78 6.79
CA THR A 14 15.39 -17.78 7.85
C THR A 14 15.13 -17.10 9.20
N PHE A 15 14.33 -17.74 10.05
CA PHE A 15 14.09 -17.24 11.41
C PHE A 15 15.42 -17.13 12.19
N PRO A 16 15.60 -16.08 13.01
CA PRO A 16 16.86 -15.84 13.71
C PRO A 16 17.16 -16.96 14.69
N LYS A 17 18.42 -17.37 14.73
CA LYS A 17 18.95 -18.33 15.69
C LYS A 17 19.29 -17.64 17.01
N LYS A 18 19.75 -18.42 17.98
CA LYS A 18 20.22 -17.91 19.27
C LYS A 18 21.34 -16.87 19.08
N GLY A 19 21.17 -15.70 19.70
CA GLY A 19 22.08 -14.56 19.57
C GLY A 19 21.88 -13.70 18.30
N GLU A 20 20.94 -14.07 17.45
CA GLU A 20 20.63 -13.35 16.21
C GLU A 20 19.29 -12.62 16.30
N ALA A 21 19.15 -11.59 15.45
CA ALA A 21 17.89 -10.88 15.25
C ALA A 21 17.63 -10.62 13.75
N VAL A 22 16.35 -10.60 13.37
CA VAL A 22 15.90 -10.05 12.09
C VAL A 22 15.16 -8.76 12.38
N ILE A 23 15.53 -7.69 11.68
CA ILE A 23 15.03 -6.33 11.93
C ILE A 23 14.30 -5.84 10.68
N SER A 24 13.28 -4.97 10.87
CA SER A 24 12.60 -4.31 9.75
C SER A 24 13.59 -3.50 8.91
N ALA A 25 13.57 -3.66 7.60
CA ALA A 25 14.46 -2.98 6.65
C ALA A 25 14.40 -1.45 6.81
N LYS A 26 13.22 -0.90 7.05
CA LYS A 26 13.02 0.53 7.27
C LYS A 26 13.80 1.07 8.48
N VAL A 27 13.77 0.36 9.61
CA VAL A 27 14.54 0.74 10.82
C VAL A 27 16.04 0.63 10.57
N ALA A 28 16.44 -0.41 9.87
CA ALA A 28 17.85 -0.62 9.53
C ALA A 28 18.38 0.49 8.63
N ASP A 29 17.60 0.95 7.65
CA ASP A 29 17.96 2.05 6.75
C ASP A 29 18.06 3.39 7.51
N GLU A 30 17.09 3.70 8.36
CA GLU A 30 17.08 4.92 9.18
C GLU A 30 18.28 5.00 10.15
N LEU A 31 18.70 3.87 10.69
CA LEU A 31 19.80 3.79 11.66
C LEU A 31 21.16 3.41 11.02
N GLY A 32 21.19 3.14 9.73
CA GLY A 32 22.38 2.72 8.99
C GLY A 32 22.89 1.32 9.36
N ILE A 33 22.01 0.43 9.86
CA ILE A 33 22.33 -0.92 10.29
C ILE A 33 22.38 -1.86 9.09
N LYS A 34 23.39 -2.76 9.07
CA LYS A 34 23.56 -3.76 8.02
C LYS A 34 23.52 -5.18 8.61
N THR A 35 23.24 -6.14 7.73
CA THR A 35 23.36 -7.56 8.09
C THR A 35 24.79 -7.87 8.53
N GLY A 36 24.93 -8.50 9.70
CA GLY A 36 26.20 -8.79 10.35
C GLY A 36 26.58 -7.81 11.46
N ASP A 37 25.93 -6.66 11.56
CA ASP A 37 26.19 -5.70 12.63
C ASP A 37 25.63 -6.22 13.97
N THR A 38 26.29 -5.82 15.05
CA THR A 38 25.79 -6.06 16.41
C THR A 38 25.02 -4.83 16.89
N VAL A 39 23.78 -5.02 17.27
CA VAL A 39 22.88 -3.96 17.75
C VAL A 39 22.48 -4.23 19.19
N THR A 40 22.26 -3.16 19.94
CA THR A 40 21.75 -3.22 21.30
C THR A 40 20.28 -2.77 21.27
N LEU A 41 19.40 -3.68 21.64
CA LEU A 41 17.98 -3.40 21.80
C LEU A 41 17.71 -3.02 23.25
N GLN A 42 16.91 -2.02 23.49
CA GLN A 42 16.52 -1.59 24.82
C GLN A 42 15.02 -1.72 25.00
N ASP A 43 14.62 -2.32 26.09
CA ASP A 43 13.22 -2.44 26.51
C ASP A 43 12.75 -1.17 27.25
N SER A 44 11.43 -1.05 27.49
CA SER A 44 10.82 0.02 28.30
C SER A 44 11.39 0.13 29.70
N ASP A 45 11.84 -0.98 30.27
CA ASP A 45 12.46 -1.07 31.60
C ASP A 45 13.96 -0.75 31.61
N MET A 46 14.49 -0.18 30.50
CA MET A 46 15.91 0.16 30.34
C MET A 46 16.85 -1.05 30.34
N LYS A 47 16.32 -2.27 30.26
CA LYS A 47 17.13 -3.48 30.08
C LYS A 47 17.56 -3.60 28.62
N THR A 48 18.76 -4.13 28.41
CA THR A 48 19.35 -4.19 27.07
C THR A 48 19.66 -5.63 26.65
N ILE A 49 19.44 -5.91 25.38
CA ILE A 49 19.79 -7.16 24.70
C ILE A 49 20.77 -6.83 23.58
N SER A 50 21.88 -7.54 23.49
CA SER A 50 22.83 -7.40 22.39
C SER A 50 22.69 -8.57 21.43
N VAL A 51 22.44 -8.28 20.15
CA VAL A 51 22.19 -9.30 19.12
C VAL A 51 22.89 -8.96 17.82
N THR A 52 23.20 -9.98 17.03
CA THR A 52 23.74 -9.80 15.68
C THR A 52 22.61 -9.84 14.66
N VAL A 53 22.57 -8.87 13.76
CA VAL A 53 21.56 -8.79 12.70
C VAL A 53 21.80 -9.86 11.65
N SER A 54 20.96 -10.90 11.61
CA SER A 54 21.06 -11.99 10.62
C SER A 54 20.30 -11.71 9.33
N GLY A 55 19.35 -10.75 9.33
CA GLY A 55 18.58 -10.40 8.16
C GLY A 55 17.79 -9.12 8.33
N LEU A 56 17.42 -8.50 7.20
CA LEU A 56 16.56 -7.34 7.15
C LEU A 56 15.27 -7.73 6.42
N CYS A 57 14.13 -7.67 7.13
CA CYS A 57 12.84 -8.07 6.58
C CYS A 57 12.01 -6.85 6.19
N GLU A 58 11.22 -6.99 5.13
CA GLU A 58 10.21 -6.03 4.77
C GLU A 58 8.97 -6.19 5.65
N ASN A 59 8.55 -5.09 6.26
CA ASN A 59 7.29 -5.01 6.98
C ASN A 59 6.52 -3.77 6.50
N PHE A 60 5.33 -3.98 5.96
CA PHE A 60 4.47 -2.91 5.45
C PHE A 60 3.83 -2.08 6.57
N VAL A 61 3.59 -2.72 7.71
CA VAL A 61 2.92 -2.09 8.86
C VAL A 61 3.76 -2.34 10.10
N TYR A 62 4.06 -1.28 10.83
CA TYR A 62 4.91 -1.27 12.02
C TYR A 62 6.34 -1.75 11.80
N ASN A 63 7.16 -1.51 12.80
CA ASN A 63 8.53 -1.96 12.86
C ASN A 63 8.65 -3.08 13.89
N TYR A 64 9.22 -4.20 13.48
CA TYR A 64 9.38 -5.37 14.34
C TYR A 64 10.84 -5.77 14.42
N VAL A 65 11.19 -6.37 15.54
CA VAL A 65 12.43 -7.11 15.74
C VAL A 65 12.07 -8.53 16.10
N TYR A 66 12.54 -9.47 15.32
CA TYR A 66 12.30 -10.90 15.53
C TYR A 66 13.49 -11.50 16.25
N LEU A 67 13.23 -12.17 17.37
CA LEU A 67 14.21 -12.82 18.23
C LEU A 67 13.76 -14.25 18.52
N SER A 68 14.71 -15.13 18.82
CA SER A 68 14.38 -16.42 19.43
C SER A 68 14.12 -16.25 20.93
N ALA A 69 13.19 -17.07 21.49
CA ALA A 69 12.92 -17.09 22.91
C ALA A 69 14.20 -17.33 23.73
N ASP A 70 15.03 -18.26 23.26
CA ASP A 70 16.34 -18.60 23.91
C ASP A 70 17.24 -17.37 24.05
N THR A 71 17.28 -16.48 23.04
CA THR A 71 18.09 -15.25 23.10
C THR A 71 17.55 -14.29 24.15
N TYR A 72 16.22 -14.16 24.22
CA TYR A 72 15.57 -13.31 25.20
C TYR A 72 15.80 -13.80 26.63
N GLU A 73 15.54 -15.08 26.90
CA GLU A 73 15.70 -15.70 28.22
C GLU A 73 17.13 -15.62 28.74
N GLU A 74 18.12 -15.87 27.87
CA GLU A 74 19.52 -15.85 28.28
C GLU A 74 20.00 -14.47 28.70
N GLN A 75 19.61 -13.43 27.98
CA GLN A 75 20.08 -12.06 28.21
C GLN A 75 19.23 -11.31 29.23
N MET A 76 17.92 -11.47 29.19
CA MET A 76 17.00 -10.84 30.13
C MET A 76 16.87 -11.60 31.44
N LYS A 77 17.26 -12.89 31.48
CA LYS A 77 17.09 -13.81 32.63
C LYS A 77 15.65 -13.89 33.13
N THR A 78 14.71 -13.75 32.20
CA THR A 78 13.26 -13.76 32.43
C THR A 78 12.62 -14.43 31.25
N GLU A 79 11.61 -15.26 31.47
CA GLU A 79 10.82 -15.84 30.37
C GLU A 79 10.11 -14.72 29.56
N PRO A 80 10.02 -14.86 28.22
CA PRO A 80 9.31 -13.89 27.41
C PRO A 80 7.81 -13.92 27.74
N GLU A 81 7.22 -12.75 27.91
CA GLU A 81 5.80 -12.60 28.13
C GLU A 81 5.08 -12.58 26.76
N TYR A 82 4.30 -13.62 26.50
CA TYR A 82 3.51 -13.74 25.27
C TYR A 82 2.16 -13.03 25.42
N LYS A 83 2.01 -11.87 24.77
CA LYS A 83 0.78 -11.07 24.82
C LYS A 83 -0.17 -11.37 23.67
N ASN A 84 0.30 -11.98 22.59
CA ASN A 84 -0.47 -12.28 21.39
C ASN A 84 -0.22 -13.71 20.92
N ALA A 85 -1.27 -14.36 20.44
CA ALA A 85 -1.19 -15.68 19.81
C ALA A 85 -1.80 -15.64 18.40
N PHE A 86 -1.13 -16.22 17.43
CA PHE A 86 -1.67 -16.47 16.11
C PHE A 86 -2.30 -17.86 16.06
N VAL A 87 -3.54 -17.92 15.64
CA VAL A 87 -4.32 -19.17 15.55
C VAL A 87 -4.69 -19.43 14.10
N CYS A 88 -4.39 -20.63 13.59
CA CYS A 88 -4.93 -21.09 12.31
C CYS A 88 -6.21 -21.87 12.55
N VAL A 89 -7.24 -21.52 11.81
CA VAL A 89 -8.54 -22.19 11.84
C VAL A 89 -8.54 -23.27 10.75
N SER A 90 -9.07 -24.46 11.08
CA SER A 90 -9.22 -25.54 10.09
C SER A 90 -10.30 -25.18 9.05
N GLU A 91 -10.16 -25.69 7.83
CA GLU A 91 -11.18 -25.52 6.79
C GLU A 91 -12.56 -25.98 7.27
N GLY A 92 -13.58 -25.13 7.07
CA GLY A 92 -14.95 -25.40 7.47
C GLY A 92 -15.32 -24.96 8.89
N THR A 93 -14.38 -24.42 9.68
CA THR A 93 -14.70 -23.85 10.99
C THR A 93 -15.08 -22.37 10.83
N ASP A 94 -16.17 -21.96 11.46
CA ASP A 94 -16.57 -20.56 11.50
C ASP A 94 -15.65 -19.77 12.45
N ALA A 95 -14.85 -18.87 11.87
CA ALA A 95 -13.89 -18.03 12.60
C ALA A 95 -14.57 -17.09 13.60
N HIS A 96 -15.80 -16.61 13.30
CA HIS A 96 -16.53 -15.71 14.19
C HIS A 96 -17.06 -16.43 15.42
N LEU A 97 -17.59 -17.66 15.25
CA LEU A 97 -18.03 -18.49 16.39
C LEU A 97 -16.86 -18.85 17.29
N LEU A 98 -15.70 -19.19 16.68
CA LEU A 98 -14.49 -19.46 17.45
C LEU A 98 -14.01 -18.17 18.16
N GLY A 99 -13.97 -17.03 17.46
CA GLY A 99 -13.62 -15.75 18.05
C GLY A 99 -14.48 -15.38 19.24
N THR A 100 -15.80 -15.57 19.12
CA THR A 100 -16.74 -15.33 20.24
C THR A 100 -16.47 -16.24 21.42
N SER A 101 -16.18 -17.52 21.20
CA SER A 101 -15.83 -18.46 22.24
C SER A 101 -14.51 -18.15 22.94
N LEU A 102 -13.51 -17.68 22.18
CA LEU A 102 -12.24 -17.23 22.73
C LEU A 102 -12.39 -15.94 23.56
N MET A 103 -13.21 -14.98 23.11
CA MET A 103 -13.49 -13.76 23.87
C MET A 103 -14.28 -14.02 25.17
N ALA A 104 -14.94 -15.16 25.31
CA ALA A 104 -15.58 -15.56 26.57
C ALA A 104 -14.58 -16.02 27.65
N MET A 105 -13.30 -16.23 27.27
CA MET A 105 -12.23 -16.58 28.22
C MET A 105 -11.74 -15.32 28.93
N SER A 106 -11.50 -15.41 30.25
CA SER A 106 -11.09 -14.25 31.08
C SER A 106 -9.73 -13.65 30.67
N ASP A 107 -8.86 -14.47 30.07
CA ASP A 107 -7.48 -14.11 29.75
C ASP A 107 -7.32 -13.54 28.31
N VAL A 108 -8.41 -13.51 27.54
CA VAL A 108 -8.42 -13.01 26.17
C VAL A 108 -9.01 -11.60 26.15
N ALA A 109 -8.18 -10.62 25.88
CA ALA A 109 -8.58 -9.21 25.82
C ALA A 109 -9.29 -8.85 24.50
N ALA A 110 -8.83 -9.42 23.39
CA ALA A 110 -9.40 -9.16 22.06
C ALA A 110 -9.06 -10.30 21.09
N VAL A 111 -9.94 -10.54 20.13
CA VAL A 111 -9.73 -11.44 19.00
C VAL A 111 -9.84 -10.64 17.71
N ASN A 112 -8.85 -10.72 16.85
CA ASN A 112 -8.86 -10.13 15.52
C ASN A 112 -8.93 -11.23 14.46
N ILE A 113 -9.87 -11.08 13.51
CA ILE A 113 -10.06 -12.01 12.41
C ILE A 113 -9.50 -11.38 11.17
N SER A 114 -8.38 -11.92 10.66
CA SER A 114 -7.67 -11.36 9.50
C SER A 114 -8.53 -11.26 8.24
N GLN A 115 -9.53 -12.11 8.08
CA GLN A 115 -10.46 -12.07 6.95
C GLN A 115 -11.29 -10.78 6.96
N ASP A 116 -11.77 -10.35 8.12
CA ASP A 116 -12.55 -9.12 8.27
C ASP A 116 -11.70 -7.88 7.92
N ASP A 117 -10.44 -7.90 8.33
CA ASP A 117 -9.51 -6.82 7.99
C ASP A 117 -9.27 -6.74 6.48
N MET A 118 -9.10 -7.88 5.81
CA MET A 118 -8.98 -7.95 4.35
C MET A 118 -10.22 -7.41 3.64
N GLU A 119 -11.41 -7.77 4.10
CA GLU A 119 -12.67 -7.28 3.52
C GLU A 119 -12.84 -5.77 3.74
N ARG A 120 -12.49 -5.25 4.91
CA ARG A 120 -12.49 -3.81 5.19
C ARG A 120 -11.51 -3.06 4.28
N PHE A 121 -10.28 -3.57 4.13
CA PHE A 121 -9.31 -3.00 3.20
C PHE A 121 -9.81 -2.99 1.76
N SER A 122 -10.38 -4.09 1.29
CA SER A 122 -10.96 -4.20 -0.05
C SER A 122 -12.09 -3.20 -0.27
N SER A 123 -12.97 -3.03 0.72
CA SER A 123 -14.06 -2.04 0.67
C SER A 123 -13.53 -0.59 0.62
N MET A 124 -12.50 -0.28 1.40
CA MET A 124 -11.86 1.04 1.37
C MET A 124 -11.20 1.32 0.01
N MET A 125 -10.53 0.34 -0.58
CA MET A 125 -9.94 0.46 -1.93
C MET A 125 -11.00 0.69 -2.99
N GLY A 126 -12.13 -0.04 -2.95
CA GLY A 126 -13.24 0.16 -3.87
C GLY A 126 -13.84 1.57 -3.82
N SER A 127 -13.83 2.21 -2.67
CA SER A 127 -14.27 3.60 -2.52
C SER A 127 -13.32 4.59 -3.21
N MET A 128 -12.03 4.31 -3.23
CA MET A 128 -11.03 5.14 -3.93
C MET A 128 -11.20 5.07 -5.44
N ASP A 129 -11.56 3.90 -5.99
CA ASP A 129 -11.81 3.74 -7.43
C ASP A 129 -12.94 4.65 -7.93
N LEU A 130 -14.00 4.81 -7.14
CA LEU A 130 -15.09 5.73 -7.46
C LEU A 130 -14.60 7.18 -7.57
N ILE A 131 -13.74 7.62 -6.66
CA ILE A 131 -13.17 8.97 -6.66
C ILE A 131 -12.34 9.19 -7.93
N VAL A 132 -11.52 8.21 -8.31
CA VAL A 132 -10.71 8.26 -9.54
C VAL A 132 -11.59 8.40 -10.77
N VAL A 133 -12.67 7.62 -10.88
CA VAL A 133 -13.63 7.72 -12.00
C VAL A 133 -14.27 9.12 -12.08
N VAL A 134 -14.69 9.69 -10.95
CA VAL A 134 -15.25 11.04 -10.91
C VAL A 134 -14.24 12.08 -11.39
N ILE A 135 -12.99 12.00 -10.95
CA ILE A 135 -11.92 12.92 -11.38
C ILE A 135 -11.69 12.82 -12.89
N ILE A 136 -11.64 11.60 -13.44
CA ILE A 136 -11.47 11.37 -14.88
C ILE A 136 -12.62 11.99 -15.66
N LEU A 137 -13.87 11.81 -15.24
CA LEU A 137 -15.05 12.41 -15.90
C LEU A 137 -15.01 13.94 -15.86
N CYS A 138 -14.63 14.53 -14.71
CA CYS A 138 -14.48 15.98 -14.60
C CYS A 138 -13.38 16.52 -15.51
N ALA A 139 -12.22 15.85 -15.57
CA ALA A 139 -11.11 16.24 -16.43
C ALA A 139 -11.49 16.14 -17.92
N ALA A 140 -12.16 15.06 -18.32
CA ALA A 140 -12.65 14.89 -19.69
C ALA A 140 -13.67 15.96 -20.08
N GLY A 141 -14.60 16.30 -19.18
CA GLY A 141 -15.58 17.38 -19.39
C GLY A 141 -14.89 18.74 -19.58
N LEU A 142 -13.89 19.03 -18.77
CA LEU A 142 -13.14 20.29 -18.86
C LEU A 142 -12.34 20.37 -20.17
N ALA A 143 -11.69 19.29 -20.57
CA ALA A 143 -10.98 19.19 -21.84
C ALA A 143 -11.92 19.41 -23.03
N PHE A 144 -13.12 18.83 -22.99
CA PHE A 144 -14.13 19.00 -24.03
C PHE A 144 -14.57 20.47 -24.14
N ILE A 145 -14.82 21.16 -23.02
CA ILE A 145 -15.22 22.59 -23.03
C ILE A 145 -14.10 23.45 -23.63
N VAL A 146 -12.82 23.17 -23.25
CA VAL A 146 -11.68 23.94 -23.80
C VAL A 146 -11.53 23.73 -25.29
N LEU A 147 -11.63 22.49 -25.78
CA LEU A 147 -11.57 22.19 -27.20
C LEU A 147 -12.74 22.86 -27.98
N TYR A 148 -13.95 22.79 -27.44
CA TYR A 148 -15.11 23.43 -28.03
C TYR A 148 -14.94 24.95 -28.16
N ASN A 149 -14.46 25.61 -27.08
CA ASN A 149 -14.20 27.05 -27.12
C ASN A 149 -13.08 27.41 -28.10
N LEU A 150 -12.00 26.63 -28.15
CA LEU A 150 -10.90 26.86 -29.09
C LEU A 150 -11.37 26.74 -30.55
N THR A 151 -12.19 25.71 -30.83
CA THR A 151 -12.77 25.52 -32.17
C THR A 151 -13.69 26.69 -32.57
N ASN A 152 -14.55 27.15 -31.65
CA ASN A 152 -15.42 28.29 -31.91
C ASN A 152 -14.64 29.59 -32.19
N ILE A 153 -13.56 29.85 -31.43
CA ILE A 153 -12.70 31.02 -31.65
C ILE A 153 -12.04 30.95 -33.03
N ASN A 154 -11.47 29.79 -33.38
CA ASN A 154 -10.84 29.59 -34.69
C ASN A 154 -11.81 29.81 -35.85
N ILE A 155 -13.05 29.32 -35.73
CA ILE A 155 -14.08 29.53 -36.77
C ILE A 155 -14.46 31.01 -36.86
N THR A 156 -14.62 31.70 -35.73
CA THR A 156 -15.01 33.12 -35.70
C THR A 156 -13.94 34.04 -36.32
N GLU A 157 -12.65 33.76 -36.06
CA GLU A 157 -11.57 34.53 -36.65
C GLU A 157 -11.46 34.33 -38.15
N ARG A 158 -11.84 33.16 -38.67
CA ARG A 158 -11.79 32.85 -40.11
C ARG A 158 -13.06 33.14 -40.89
N VAL A 159 -14.10 33.67 -40.22
CA VAL A 159 -15.37 34.00 -40.90
C VAL A 159 -15.16 34.90 -42.12
N CYS A 160 -14.28 35.91 -42.06
CA CYS A 160 -13.98 36.76 -43.19
C CYS A 160 -13.28 36.05 -44.34
N GLU A 161 -12.42 35.08 -44.05
CA GLU A 161 -11.73 34.26 -45.05
C GLU A 161 -12.70 33.32 -45.75
N ILE A 162 -13.57 32.69 -44.98
CA ILE A 162 -14.66 31.80 -45.47
C ILE A 162 -15.59 32.57 -46.37
N ALA A 163 -16.07 33.75 -45.94
CA ALA A 163 -16.93 34.61 -46.74
C ALA A 163 -16.26 35.01 -48.07
N THR A 164 -14.96 35.25 -48.06
CA THR A 164 -14.23 35.60 -49.31
C THR A 164 -14.16 34.41 -50.27
N ILE A 165 -14.00 33.18 -49.78
CA ILE A 165 -13.98 31.97 -50.61
C ILE A 165 -15.37 31.67 -51.20
N GLU A 166 -16.44 31.89 -50.46
CA GLU A 166 -17.82 31.76 -50.94
C GLU A 166 -18.16 32.79 -52.01
N VAL A 167 -17.73 34.04 -51.87
CA VAL A 167 -17.92 35.09 -52.90
C VAL A 167 -17.16 34.74 -54.18
N LEU A 168 -16.07 34.01 -54.12
CA LEU A 168 -15.32 33.49 -55.27
C LEU A 168 -16.01 32.30 -55.96
N GLY A 169 -17.16 31.83 -55.45
CA GLY A 169 -18.02 30.84 -56.11
C GLY A 169 -17.79 29.39 -55.68
N PHE A 170 -17.12 29.18 -54.57
CA PHE A 170 -17.00 27.82 -53.97
C PHE A 170 -18.27 27.41 -53.25
N TYR A 171 -18.67 26.13 -53.35
CA TYR A 171 -19.83 25.60 -52.66
C TYR A 171 -19.57 25.37 -51.16
N GLU A 172 -20.58 25.42 -50.30
CA GLU A 172 -20.48 25.20 -48.85
C GLU A 172 -19.70 23.97 -48.46
N ASN A 173 -19.89 22.84 -49.19
CA ASN A 173 -19.18 21.58 -48.91
C ASN A 173 -17.67 21.65 -49.21
N GLU A 174 -17.27 22.45 -50.17
CA GLU A 174 -15.88 22.64 -50.56
C GLU A 174 -15.17 23.56 -49.58
N THR A 175 -15.85 24.60 -49.11
CA THR A 175 -15.36 25.51 -48.08
C THR A 175 -15.20 24.79 -46.72
N ALA A 176 -16.16 23.96 -46.34
CA ALA A 176 -16.07 23.13 -45.15
C ALA A 176 -14.87 22.17 -45.23
N ALA A 177 -14.67 21.48 -46.38
CA ALA A 177 -13.55 20.59 -46.60
C ALA A 177 -12.17 21.29 -46.50
N TYR A 178 -12.08 22.55 -46.98
CA TYR A 178 -10.89 23.39 -46.88
C TYR A 178 -10.55 23.70 -45.42
N VAL A 179 -11.54 24.16 -44.63
CA VAL A 179 -11.36 24.52 -43.21
C VAL A 179 -10.98 23.32 -42.37
N PHE A 180 -11.60 22.15 -42.61
CA PHE A 180 -11.25 20.92 -41.88
C PHE A 180 -9.90 20.32 -42.25
N ARG A 181 -9.38 20.61 -43.46
CA ARG A 181 -8.08 20.11 -43.92
C ARG A 181 -6.91 20.91 -43.36
N GLU A 182 -7.15 22.17 -42.98
CA GLU A 182 -6.11 23.10 -42.49
C GLU A 182 -5.96 23.08 -40.95
N ASN A 183 -6.89 22.38 -40.24
CA ASN A 183 -6.84 22.13 -38.80
C ASN A 183 -6.31 20.73 -38.52
#